data_3e83e24d6ba981a8a3def66cf15517a3
#
_entry.id   3e83e24d6ba981a8a3def66cf15517a3
#
_cell.length_a   1.000
_cell.length_b   1.000
_cell.length_c   1.000
_cell.angle_alpha   90.00
_cell.angle_beta   90.00
_cell.angle_gamma   90.00
#
_symmetry.space_group_name_H-M   'P 1'
#
loop_
_entity.id
_entity.type
_entity.pdbx_description
1 polymer ?
#
loop_
_entity_poly.entity_id
_entity_poly.type
_entity_poly.pdbx_seq_one_letter_code
_entity_poly.pdbx_strand_id
1 'polypeptide(L)'
;MDQAERLRTRMREQEQDVSVPLKSKARVIAVTSGKGGVGKTSLSVNLALQFQRMKKRTIIIDADFGLANIEVMLGIHPKSNISDLIYKDVDIKDVITEGPEGIGFISGGSGVNELVNLELSDIRIFVSKLEKLDQYADVIIIDTGAGISDAVLEFVLGSPEVLLVLTPEPTSTMDAYALLKALNRRKDFNKEEKRIQVVSN
;
A
#
# COMPACT_ATOMS: atom_id res chain seq x y z
N MET A 1 18.42 11.88 -35.12
CA MET A 1 17.75 12.08 -33.83
C MET A 1 18.80 12.33 -32.78
N ASP A 2 18.85 13.56 -32.26
CA ASP A 2 19.85 14.04 -31.31
C ASP A 2 19.65 13.36 -29.94
N GLN A 3 20.76 13.04 -29.25
CA GLN A 3 20.70 12.47 -27.88
C GLN A 3 19.93 13.36 -26.90
N ALA A 4 20.00 14.69 -27.10
CA ALA A 4 19.26 15.66 -26.31
C ALA A 4 17.74 15.56 -26.53
N GLU A 5 17.30 15.21 -27.72
CA GLU A 5 15.90 15.04 -28.07
C GLU A 5 15.32 13.74 -27.45
N ARG A 6 16.10 12.66 -27.43
CA ARG A 6 15.76 11.41 -26.73
C ARG A 6 15.69 11.61 -25.21
N LEU A 7 16.59 12.43 -24.65
CA LEU A 7 16.56 12.73 -23.22
C LEU A 7 15.33 13.57 -22.86
N ARG A 8 14.99 14.58 -23.69
CA ARG A 8 13.79 15.41 -23.51
C ARG A 8 12.50 14.60 -23.65
N THR A 9 12.45 13.63 -24.57
CA THR A 9 11.30 12.75 -24.74
C THR A 9 11.15 11.84 -23.51
N ARG A 10 12.24 11.23 -23.03
CA ARG A 10 12.22 10.43 -21.79
C ARG A 10 11.85 11.25 -20.54
N MET A 11 12.35 12.49 -20.43
CA MET A 11 11.97 13.38 -19.34
C MET A 11 10.50 13.80 -19.42
N ARG A 12 9.95 14.02 -20.63
CA ARG A 12 8.51 14.29 -20.81
C ARG A 12 7.64 13.07 -20.54
N GLU A 13 8.10 11.87 -20.89
CA GLU A 13 7.43 10.61 -20.55
C GLU A 13 7.44 10.36 -19.03
N GLN A 14 8.52 10.70 -18.33
CA GLN A 14 8.58 10.68 -16.86
C GLN A 14 7.74 11.79 -16.18
N GLU A 15 7.53 12.94 -16.84
CA GLU A 15 6.65 14.01 -16.33
C GLU A 15 5.15 13.71 -16.51
N GLN A 16 4.76 12.76 -17.37
CA GLN A 16 3.36 12.36 -17.59
C GLN A 16 2.90 11.20 -16.69
N ASP A 17 3.79 10.71 -15.83
CA ASP A 17 3.50 9.61 -14.93
C ASP A 17 2.79 10.12 -13.65
N VAL A 18 1.57 10.63 -13.84
CA VAL A 18 0.67 11.01 -12.75
C VAL A 18 0.13 9.70 -12.13
N SER A 19 0.27 9.54 -10.82
CA SER A 19 -0.40 8.44 -10.11
C SER A 19 -1.91 8.52 -10.40
N VAL A 20 -2.46 7.47 -11.01
CA VAL A 20 -3.89 7.42 -11.29
C VAL A 20 -4.60 7.02 -10.01
N PRO A 21 -5.52 7.85 -9.47
CA PRO A 21 -6.33 7.46 -8.32
C PRO A 21 -7.06 6.15 -8.61
N LEU A 22 -7.02 5.20 -7.69
CA LEU A 22 -7.78 3.96 -7.78
C LEU A 22 -9.27 4.27 -7.92
N LYS A 23 -9.88 3.91 -9.05
CA LYS A 23 -11.34 3.95 -9.27
C LYS A 23 -12.00 2.67 -8.78
N SER A 24 -11.55 2.16 -7.64
CA SER A 24 -12.10 0.95 -7.03
C SER A 24 -13.50 1.20 -6.48
N LYS A 25 -14.39 0.22 -6.63
CA LYS A 25 -15.69 0.16 -5.93
C LYS A 25 -15.52 -0.28 -4.49
N ALA A 26 -14.50 -1.06 -4.20
CA ALA A 26 -14.12 -1.40 -2.84
C ALA A 26 -13.58 -0.17 -2.11
N ARG A 27 -13.83 -0.11 -0.81
CA ARG A 27 -13.26 0.91 0.06
C ARG A 27 -11.78 0.63 0.28
N VAL A 28 -10.89 1.47 -0.21
CA VAL A 28 -9.44 1.31 -0.08
C VAL A 28 -8.90 2.22 1.02
N ILE A 29 -8.22 1.62 2.00
CA ILE A 29 -7.67 2.29 3.18
C ILE A 29 -6.19 1.98 3.28
N ALA A 30 -5.32 2.98 3.14
CA ALA A 30 -3.90 2.84 3.48
C ALA A 30 -3.68 3.11 4.97
N VAL A 31 -2.98 2.22 5.65
CA VAL A 31 -2.53 2.40 7.03
C VAL A 31 -1.04 2.69 6.97
N THR A 32 -0.64 3.88 7.40
CA THR A 32 0.73 4.38 7.25
C THR A 32 1.22 5.10 8.50
N SER A 33 2.53 5.29 8.62
CA SER A 33 3.14 6.06 9.69
C SER A 33 4.50 6.61 9.29
N GLY A 34 4.89 7.74 9.86
CA GLY A 34 6.25 8.26 9.70
C GLY A 34 7.32 7.45 10.45
N LYS A 35 6.96 6.69 11.50
CA LYS A 35 7.86 5.96 12.40
C LYS A 35 7.49 4.48 12.48
N GLY A 36 8.50 3.59 12.58
CA GLY A 36 8.28 2.17 12.85
C GLY A 36 7.82 1.90 14.28
N GLY A 37 7.15 0.77 14.51
CA GLY A 37 6.75 0.33 15.85
C GLY A 37 5.55 1.05 16.47
N VAL A 38 4.85 1.93 15.74
CA VAL A 38 3.67 2.66 16.25
C VAL A 38 2.38 1.85 16.26
N GLY A 39 2.41 0.60 15.81
CA GLY A 39 1.25 -0.31 15.82
C GLY A 39 0.43 -0.34 14.52
N LYS A 40 0.97 0.10 13.38
CA LYS A 40 0.29 0.04 12.08
C LYS A 40 -0.29 -1.34 11.77
N THR A 41 0.58 -2.35 11.69
CA THR A 41 0.20 -3.73 11.34
C THR A 41 -0.85 -4.29 12.30
N SER A 42 -0.71 -4.03 13.61
CA SER A 42 -1.73 -4.42 14.59
C SER A 42 -3.07 -3.76 14.31
N LEU A 43 -3.08 -2.47 13.97
CA LEU A 43 -4.28 -1.74 13.59
C LEU A 43 -4.87 -2.33 12.30
N SER A 44 -4.05 -2.54 11.28
CA SER A 44 -4.47 -3.08 9.97
C SER A 44 -5.15 -4.43 10.10
N VAL A 45 -4.53 -5.36 10.83
CA VAL A 45 -5.08 -6.72 11.06
C VAL A 45 -6.39 -6.66 11.85
N ASN A 46 -6.43 -5.91 12.96
CA ASN A 46 -7.65 -5.82 13.77
C ASN A 46 -8.79 -5.13 13.01
N LEU A 47 -8.49 -4.12 12.21
CA LEU A 47 -9.47 -3.44 11.37
C LEU A 47 -10.04 -4.39 10.30
N ALA A 48 -9.18 -5.20 9.67
CA ALA A 48 -9.59 -6.21 8.69
C ALA A 48 -10.54 -7.24 9.31
N LEU A 49 -10.19 -7.79 10.47
CA LEU A 49 -11.02 -8.74 11.20
C LEU A 49 -12.37 -8.09 11.59
N GLN A 50 -12.37 -6.83 12.04
CA GLN A 50 -13.58 -6.14 12.41
C GLN A 50 -14.52 -5.90 11.21
N PHE A 51 -13.99 -5.50 10.04
CA PHE A 51 -14.80 -5.39 8.83
C PHE A 51 -15.37 -6.75 8.41
N GLN A 52 -14.57 -7.81 8.52
CA GLN A 52 -15.04 -9.18 8.21
C GLN A 52 -16.21 -9.60 9.14
N ARG A 53 -16.12 -9.29 10.45
CA ARG A 53 -17.21 -9.52 11.43
C ARG A 53 -18.46 -8.71 11.09
N MET A 54 -18.30 -7.54 10.47
CA MET A 54 -19.38 -6.72 9.94
C MET A 54 -19.92 -7.23 8.58
N LYS A 55 -19.55 -8.45 8.17
CA LYS A 55 -19.95 -9.08 6.90
C LYS A 55 -19.49 -8.33 5.65
N LYS A 56 -18.36 -7.63 5.74
CA LYS A 56 -17.67 -7.03 4.58
C LYS A 56 -16.54 -7.96 4.15
N ARG A 57 -16.56 -8.41 2.90
CA ARG A 57 -15.45 -9.16 2.32
C ARG A 57 -14.21 -8.26 2.38
N THR A 58 -13.21 -8.67 3.13
CA THR A 58 -12.06 -7.82 3.43
C THR A 58 -10.78 -8.48 2.97
N ILE A 59 -9.95 -7.73 2.27
CA ILE A 59 -8.58 -8.13 1.88
C ILE A 59 -7.60 -7.20 2.57
N ILE A 60 -6.57 -7.77 3.19
CA ILE A 60 -5.44 -7.04 3.73
C ILE A 60 -4.21 -7.32 2.86
N ILE A 61 -3.46 -6.26 2.52
CA ILE A 61 -2.26 -6.31 1.70
C ILE A 61 -1.08 -5.88 2.55
N ASP A 62 -0.07 -6.74 2.66
CA ASP A 62 1.21 -6.39 3.29
C ASP A 62 2.08 -5.65 2.26
N ALA A 63 2.15 -4.34 2.38
CA ALA A 63 2.98 -3.48 1.55
C ALA A 63 4.25 -3.00 2.29
N ASP A 64 4.62 -3.67 3.40
CA ASP A 64 5.93 -3.53 4.07
C ASP A 64 6.89 -4.60 3.53
N PHE A 65 7.37 -4.37 2.32
CA PHE A 65 8.13 -5.35 1.55
C PHE A 65 9.36 -5.88 2.30
N GLY A 66 9.47 -7.20 2.36
CA GLY A 66 10.60 -7.92 2.94
C GLY A 66 10.48 -8.29 4.43
N LEU A 67 9.49 -7.78 5.16
CA LEU A 67 9.35 -8.07 6.60
C LEU A 67 8.25 -9.08 6.95
N ALA A 68 7.28 -9.35 6.06
CA ALA A 68 6.21 -10.36 6.23
C ALA A 68 5.52 -10.33 7.61
N ASN A 69 5.30 -9.13 8.15
CA ASN A 69 4.79 -8.94 9.50
C ASN A 69 3.37 -9.52 9.68
N ILE A 70 2.52 -9.41 8.66
CA ILE A 70 1.14 -9.88 8.72
C ILE A 70 1.09 -11.41 8.69
N GLU A 71 1.95 -12.07 7.89
CA GLU A 71 2.03 -13.54 7.85
C GLU A 71 2.27 -14.13 9.23
N VAL A 72 3.25 -13.55 9.95
CA VAL A 72 3.59 -13.96 11.31
C VAL A 72 2.43 -13.73 12.27
N MET A 73 1.76 -12.56 12.19
CA MET A 73 0.62 -12.24 13.07
C MET A 73 -0.59 -13.12 12.83
N LEU A 74 -0.84 -13.50 11.58
CA LEU A 74 -1.99 -14.35 11.21
C LEU A 74 -1.67 -15.84 11.30
N GLY A 75 -0.39 -16.23 11.43
CA GLY A 75 0.04 -17.63 11.45
C GLY A 75 -0.20 -18.36 10.13
N ILE A 76 -0.09 -17.64 9.01
CA ILE A 76 -0.34 -18.17 7.67
C ILE A 76 0.94 -18.17 6.83
N HIS A 77 1.00 -19.06 5.86
CA HIS A 77 2.11 -19.16 4.90
C HIS A 77 1.56 -19.10 3.48
N PRO A 78 1.56 -17.91 2.84
CA PRO A 78 1.08 -17.74 1.48
C PRO A 78 1.93 -18.55 0.49
N LYS A 79 1.28 -19.10 -0.54
CA LYS A 79 1.97 -19.79 -1.65
C LYS A 79 2.49 -18.83 -2.71
N SER A 80 1.88 -17.66 -2.80
CA SER A 80 2.18 -16.60 -3.77
C SER A 80 2.20 -15.25 -3.07
N ASN A 81 2.89 -14.30 -3.65
CA ASN A 81 3.05 -12.95 -3.12
C ASN A 81 2.95 -11.90 -4.23
N ILE A 82 3.13 -10.63 -3.89
CA ILE A 82 3.07 -9.49 -4.82
C ILE A 82 4.07 -9.63 -5.97
N SER A 83 5.27 -10.21 -5.74
CA SER A 83 6.27 -10.42 -6.79
C SER A 83 5.75 -11.38 -7.86
N ASP A 84 5.04 -12.43 -7.46
CA ASP A 84 4.43 -13.35 -8.43
C ASP A 84 3.39 -12.65 -9.31
N LEU A 85 2.62 -11.73 -8.74
CA LEU A 85 1.64 -10.92 -9.47
C LEU A 85 2.30 -9.94 -10.46
N ILE A 86 3.46 -9.37 -10.10
CA ILE A 86 4.16 -8.40 -10.93
C ILE A 86 4.93 -9.09 -12.06
N TYR A 87 5.69 -10.15 -11.74
CA TYR A 87 6.69 -10.71 -12.64
C TYR A 87 6.29 -12.03 -13.30
N LYS A 88 5.29 -12.77 -12.76
CA LYS A 88 4.93 -14.12 -13.27
C LYS A 88 3.56 -14.17 -13.96
N ASP A 89 2.90 -13.02 -14.17
CA ASP A 89 1.56 -12.92 -14.78
C ASP A 89 0.50 -13.85 -14.14
N VAL A 90 0.62 -14.05 -12.82
CA VAL A 90 -0.35 -14.81 -12.02
C VAL A 90 -1.64 -14.01 -11.89
N ASP A 91 -2.80 -14.67 -11.93
CA ASP A 91 -4.07 -13.99 -11.69
C ASP A 91 -4.14 -13.49 -10.23
N ILE A 92 -4.70 -12.30 -10.02
CA ILE A 92 -4.78 -11.69 -8.70
C ILE A 92 -5.51 -12.57 -7.67
N LYS A 93 -6.50 -13.36 -8.11
CA LYS A 93 -7.22 -14.31 -7.25
C LYS A 93 -6.33 -15.39 -6.67
N ASP A 94 -5.29 -15.82 -7.43
CA ASP A 94 -4.40 -16.91 -7.04
C ASP A 94 -3.32 -16.44 -6.04
N VAL A 95 -3.19 -15.12 -5.86
CA VAL A 95 -2.31 -14.49 -4.87
C VAL A 95 -3.04 -14.25 -3.54
N ILE A 96 -4.39 -14.28 -3.55
CA ILE A 96 -5.18 -14.13 -2.33
C ILE A 96 -5.11 -15.41 -1.52
N THR A 97 -4.56 -15.35 -0.32
CA THR A 97 -4.56 -16.43 0.67
C THR A 97 -5.67 -16.18 1.69
N GLU A 98 -6.44 -17.21 2.02
CA GLU A 98 -7.45 -17.11 3.08
C GLU A 98 -6.79 -17.14 4.46
N GLY A 99 -7.08 -16.14 5.26
CA GLY A 99 -6.64 -16.01 6.64
C GLY A 99 -7.77 -16.26 7.66
N PRO A 100 -7.51 -15.98 8.95
CA PRO A 100 -8.50 -16.16 10.02
C PRO A 100 -9.81 -15.43 9.73
N GLU A 101 -10.91 -16.04 10.18
CA GLU A 101 -12.28 -15.54 10.01
C GLU A 101 -12.68 -15.28 8.53
N GLY A 102 -11.91 -15.84 7.55
CA GLY A 102 -12.16 -15.69 6.13
C GLY A 102 -11.70 -14.34 5.54
N ILE A 103 -10.79 -13.62 6.19
CA ILE A 103 -10.15 -12.46 5.56
C ILE A 103 -9.25 -12.93 4.42
N GLY A 104 -9.27 -12.21 3.30
CA GLY A 104 -8.25 -12.38 2.25
C GLY A 104 -6.95 -11.71 2.66
N PHE A 105 -5.83 -12.31 2.29
CA PHE A 105 -4.51 -11.77 2.53
C PHE A 105 -3.64 -11.84 1.27
N ILE A 106 -2.95 -10.76 0.95
CA ILE A 106 -1.93 -10.70 -0.09
C ILE A 106 -0.60 -10.37 0.57
N SER A 107 0.34 -11.30 0.43
CA SER A 107 1.67 -11.18 1.02
C SER A 107 2.56 -10.21 0.26
N GLY A 108 3.28 -9.36 0.97
CA GLY A 108 4.40 -8.58 0.46
C GLY A 108 5.65 -9.40 0.16
N GLY A 109 5.65 -10.69 0.55
CA GLY A 109 6.79 -11.61 0.41
C GLY A 109 7.85 -11.44 1.50
N SER A 110 8.37 -12.57 1.97
CA SER A 110 9.43 -12.64 2.98
C SER A 110 10.76 -13.00 2.36
N GLY A 111 11.81 -12.23 2.65
CA GLY A 111 13.19 -12.59 2.27
C GLY A 111 13.49 -12.59 0.77
N VAL A 112 12.60 -12.03 -0.05
CA VAL A 112 12.80 -11.93 -1.50
C VAL A 112 13.51 -10.61 -1.79
N ASN A 113 14.81 -10.68 -2.12
CA ASN A 113 15.62 -9.51 -2.47
C ASN A 113 15.02 -8.66 -3.62
N GLU A 114 14.20 -9.27 -4.46
CA GLU A 114 13.51 -8.62 -5.58
C GLU A 114 12.46 -7.61 -5.12
N LEU A 115 11.77 -7.86 -3.99
CA LEU A 115 10.73 -6.96 -3.47
C LEU A 115 11.29 -5.76 -2.69
N VAL A 116 12.49 -5.90 -2.12
CA VAL A 116 13.18 -4.79 -1.44
C VAL A 116 13.63 -3.71 -2.42
N ASN A 117 13.82 -4.10 -3.70
CA ASN A 117 14.30 -3.24 -4.77
C ASN A 117 13.22 -2.96 -5.84
N LEU A 118 11.93 -3.03 -5.49
CA LEU A 118 10.85 -2.67 -6.42
C LEU A 118 11.06 -1.26 -6.95
N GLU A 119 11.07 -1.12 -8.28
CA GLU A 119 11.05 0.18 -8.93
C GLU A 119 9.66 0.83 -8.78
N LEU A 120 9.60 2.14 -8.86
CA LEU A 120 8.33 2.89 -8.83
C LEU A 120 7.33 2.40 -9.88
N SER A 121 7.84 2.00 -11.06
CA SER A 121 7.05 1.39 -12.14
C SER A 121 6.33 0.12 -11.69
N ASP A 122 6.99 -0.75 -10.93
CA ASP A 122 6.44 -2.01 -10.44
C ASP A 122 5.32 -1.76 -9.41
N ILE A 123 5.55 -0.80 -8.52
CA ILE A 123 4.55 -0.39 -7.52
C ILE A 123 3.31 0.16 -8.21
N ARG A 124 3.46 0.99 -9.24
CA ARG A 124 2.33 1.52 -10.02
C ARG A 124 1.58 0.44 -10.78
N ILE A 125 2.30 -0.53 -11.38
CA ILE A 125 1.68 -1.71 -11.99
C ILE A 125 0.86 -2.47 -10.96
N PHE A 126 1.41 -2.70 -9.77
CA PHE A 126 0.68 -3.36 -8.69
C PHE A 126 -0.56 -2.57 -8.26
N VAL A 127 -0.41 -1.26 -8.00
CA VAL A 127 -1.54 -0.38 -7.65
C VAL A 127 -2.64 -0.43 -8.71
N SER A 128 -2.29 -0.42 -10.00
CA SER A 128 -3.27 -0.54 -11.09
C SER A 128 -4.02 -1.89 -11.11
N LYS A 129 -3.37 -2.96 -10.66
CA LYS A 129 -3.99 -4.28 -10.55
C LYS A 129 -4.95 -4.40 -9.36
N LEU A 130 -4.85 -3.50 -8.34
CA LEU A 130 -5.75 -3.52 -7.19
C LEU A 130 -7.22 -3.29 -7.56
N GLU A 131 -7.51 -2.59 -8.66
CA GLU A 131 -8.88 -2.42 -9.15
C GLU A 131 -9.57 -3.76 -9.45
N LYS A 132 -8.81 -4.79 -9.82
CA LYS A 132 -9.35 -6.14 -10.05
C LYS A 132 -9.84 -6.81 -8.76
N LEU A 133 -9.39 -6.33 -7.58
CA LEU A 133 -9.84 -6.84 -6.29
C LEU A 133 -11.29 -6.48 -5.96
N ASP A 134 -11.92 -5.55 -6.67
CA ASP A 134 -13.33 -5.17 -6.51
C ASP A 134 -14.31 -6.36 -6.60
N GLN A 135 -13.90 -7.40 -7.32
CA GLN A 135 -14.70 -8.62 -7.46
C GLN A 135 -14.66 -9.48 -6.19
N TYR A 136 -13.60 -9.34 -5.41
CA TYR A 136 -13.29 -10.20 -4.27
C TYR A 136 -13.45 -9.51 -2.92
N ALA A 137 -13.42 -8.17 -2.88
CA ALA A 137 -13.45 -7.39 -1.66
C ALA A 137 -14.44 -6.23 -1.70
N ASP A 138 -15.04 -5.94 -0.53
CA ASP A 138 -15.78 -4.71 -0.26
C ASP A 138 -14.88 -3.67 0.43
N VAL A 139 -13.83 -4.16 1.12
CA VAL A 139 -12.82 -3.34 1.80
C VAL A 139 -11.42 -3.92 1.52
N ILE A 140 -10.50 -3.04 1.15
CA ILE A 140 -9.08 -3.34 0.96
C ILE A 140 -8.28 -2.49 1.95
N ILE A 141 -7.46 -3.14 2.77
CA ILE A 141 -6.57 -2.47 3.71
C ILE A 141 -5.14 -2.69 3.24
N ILE A 142 -4.40 -1.61 3.05
CA ILE A 142 -3.00 -1.62 2.64
C ILE A 142 -2.14 -1.24 3.85
N ASP A 143 -1.44 -2.22 4.43
CA ASP A 143 -0.47 -1.99 5.52
C ASP A 143 0.87 -1.61 4.92
N THR A 144 1.24 -0.34 4.97
CA THR A 144 2.47 0.15 4.35
C THR A 144 3.67 0.00 5.27
N GLY A 145 4.86 0.05 4.71
CA GLY A 145 6.07 0.29 5.50
C GLY A 145 6.03 1.62 6.27
N ALA A 146 6.97 1.82 7.16
CA ALA A 146 7.14 3.09 7.88
C ALA A 146 7.99 4.08 7.09
N GLY A 147 7.79 5.37 7.32
CA GLY A 147 8.62 6.45 6.78
C GLY A 147 8.05 7.09 5.52
N ILE A 148 8.92 7.62 4.67
CA ILE A 148 8.60 8.46 3.52
C ILE A 148 9.20 7.93 2.21
N SER A 149 9.44 6.62 2.13
CA SER A 149 9.93 6.02 0.89
C SER A 149 8.93 6.24 -0.26
N ASP A 150 9.42 6.23 -1.48
CA ASP A 150 8.56 6.39 -2.65
C ASP A 150 7.46 5.32 -2.71
N ALA A 151 7.76 4.09 -2.31
CA ALA A 151 6.77 3.01 -2.20
C ALA A 151 5.62 3.38 -1.26
N VAL A 152 5.93 3.86 -0.06
CA VAL A 152 4.91 4.32 0.92
C VAL A 152 4.08 5.44 0.33
N LEU A 153 4.73 6.44 -0.29
CA LEU A 153 4.02 7.57 -0.88
C LEU A 153 3.09 7.14 -2.03
N GLU A 154 3.49 6.22 -2.91
CA GLU A 154 2.63 5.71 -3.99
C GLU A 154 1.39 4.99 -3.45
N PHE A 155 1.52 4.13 -2.42
CA PHE A 155 0.36 3.49 -1.80
C PHE A 155 -0.59 4.50 -1.15
N VAL A 156 -0.04 5.50 -0.47
CA VAL A 156 -0.83 6.57 0.14
C VAL A 156 -1.50 7.42 -0.94
N LEU A 157 -0.80 7.74 -2.03
CA LEU A 157 -1.37 8.47 -3.17
C LEU A 157 -2.44 7.66 -3.90
N GLY A 158 -2.26 6.36 -4.06
CA GLY A 158 -3.26 5.47 -4.67
C GLY A 158 -4.52 5.28 -3.83
N SER A 159 -4.48 5.48 -2.51
CA SER A 159 -5.58 5.18 -1.61
C SER A 159 -6.45 6.41 -1.32
N PRO A 160 -7.79 6.35 -1.52
CA PRO A 160 -8.69 7.45 -1.18
C PRO A 160 -8.74 7.76 0.32
N GLU A 161 -8.61 6.74 1.17
CA GLU A 161 -8.60 6.88 2.63
C GLU A 161 -7.25 6.51 3.21
N VAL A 162 -6.78 7.28 4.18
CA VAL A 162 -5.49 7.10 4.83
C VAL A 162 -5.64 7.19 6.33
N LEU A 163 -5.18 6.18 7.05
CA LEU A 163 -5.02 6.19 8.49
C LEU A 163 -3.53 6.43 8.82
N LEU A 164 -3.22 7.64 9.28
CA LEU A 164 -1.89 8.02 9.70
C LEU A 164 -1.73 7.70 11.19
N VAL A 165 -1.02 6.61 11.47
CA VAL A 165 -0.81 6.13 12.85
C VAL A 165 0.41 6.80 13.45
N LEU A 166 0.26 7.28 14.67
CA LEU A 166 1.33 7.85 15.47
C LEU A 166 1.15 7.48 16.95
N THR A 167 2.21 7.63 17.73
CA THR A 167 2.16 7.62 19.20
C THR A 167 2.29 9.05 19.74
N PRO A 168 1.83 9.36 20.98
CA PRO A 168 1.93 10.71 21.54
C PRO A 168 3.35 11.14 21.89
N GLU A 169 4.36 10.54 21.25
CA GLU A 169 5.75 10.91 21.37
C GLU A 169 6.11 12.04 20.40
N PRO A 170 6.94 13.03 20.81
CA PRO A 170 7.37 14.12 19.93
C PRO A 170 7.99 13.65 18.61
N THR A 171 8.84 12.61 18.65
CA THR A 171 9.49 12.05 17.46
C THR A 171 8.46 11.44 16.49
N SER A 172 7.48 10.68 16.98
CA SER A 172 6.43 10.09 16.16
C SER A 172 5.57 11.17 15.47
N THR A 173 5.25 12.24 16.19
CA THR A 173 4.52 13.38 15.65
C THR A 173 5.33 14.10 14.56
N MET A 174 6.63 14.30 14.79
CA MET A 174 7.52 14.92 13.79
C MET A 174 7.65 14.09 12.52
N ASP A 175 7.78 12.77 12.66
CA ASP A 175 7.86 11.85 11.52
C ASP A 175 6.54 11.80 10.75
N ALA A 176 5.39 11.80 11.44
CA ALA A 176 4.08 11.91 10.80
C ALA A 176 3.93 13.23 10.03
N TYR A 177 4.40 14.35 10.60
CA TYR A 177 4.42 15.64 9.90
C TYR A 177 5.33 15.60 8.67
N ALA A 178 6.50 14.96 8.75
CA ALA A 178 7.41 14.81 7.61
C ALA A 178 6.74 14.04 6.46
N LEU A 179 5.97 12.98 6.75
CA LEU A 179 5.20 12.24 5.76
C LEU A 179 4.16 13.12 5.09
N LEU A 180 3.33 13.85 5.86
CA LEU A 180 2.34 14.78 5.30
C LEU A 180 2.98 15.87 4.45
N LYS A 181 4.15 16.38 4.86
CA LYS A 181 4.92 17.37 4.09
C LYS A 181 5.45 16.79 2.78
N ALA A 182 5.92 15.52 2.79
CA ALA A 182 6.38 14.82 1.60
C ALA A 182 5.21 14.64 0.61
N LEU A 183 4.04 14.18 1.08
CA LEU A 183 2.83 14.06 0.27
C LEU A 183 2.42 15.41 -0.34
N ASN A 184 2.40 16.49 0.46
CA ASN A 184 1.99 17.81 -0.02
C ASN A 184 2.94 18.43 -1.05
N ARG A 185 4.15 17.89 -1.20
CA ARG A 185 5.11 18.29 -2.25
C ARG A 185 4.90 17.56 -3.57
N ARG A 186 4.17 16.48 -3.56
CA ARG A 186 3.87 15.71 -4.76
C ARG A 186 2.86 16.47 -5.63
N LYS A 187 3.12 16.58 -6.93
CA LYS A 187 2.24 17.25 -7.89
C LYS A 187 0.90 16.55 -8.08
N ASP A 188 0.92 15.24 -7.87
CA ASP A 188 -0.21 14.31 -8.00
C ASP A 188 -1.05 14.19 -6.71
N PHE A 189 -0.69 14.90 -5.65
CA PHE A 189 -1.44 14.92 -4.40
C PHE A 189 -2.61 15.90 -4.44
N ASN A 190 -3.84 15.39 -4.46
CA ASN A 190 -5.05 16.20 -4.34
C ASN A 190 -5.67 16.04 -2.95
N LYS A 191 -5.66 17.12 -2.16
CA LYS A 191 -6.21 17.12 -0.79
C LYS A 191 -7.72 16.90 -0.74
N GLU A 192 -8.44 17.33 -1.77
CA GLU A 192 -9.91 17.25 -1.82
C GLU A 192 -10.38 15.81 -2.09
N GLU A 193 -9.55 15.00 -2.71
CA GLU A 193 -9.83 13.60 -3.01
C GLU A 193 -9.35 12.63 -1.92
N LYS A 194 -8.64 13.13 -0.90
CA LYS A 194 -8.02 12.31 0.14
C LYS A 194 -8.65 12.56 1.51
N ARG A 195 -9.08 11.48 2.15
CA ARG A 195 -9.50 11.51 3.54
C ARG A 195 -8.37 10.99 4.43
N ILE A 196 -7.59 11.89 5.02
CA ILE A 196 -6.52 11.54 5.95
C ILE A 196 -7.04 11.68 7.39
N GLN A 197 -6.98 10.59 8.15
CA GLN A 197 -7.35 10.55 9.55
C GLN A 197 -6.13 10.18 10.40
N VAL A 198 -5.90 10.92 11.46
CA VAL A 198 -4.83 10.64 12.43
C VAL A 198 -5.35 9.68 13.49
N VAL A 199 -4.59 8.61 13.73
CA VAL A 199 -4.87 7.62 14.79
C VAL A 199 -3.73 7.69 15.80
N SER A 200 -4.03 8.11 17.01
CA SER A 200 -3.09 8.09 18.14
C SER A 200 -3.24 6.75 18.87
N ASN A 201 -2.16 5.99 18.93
CA ASN A 201 -2.10 4.68 19.57
C ASN A 201 -1.35 4.76 20.91
#